data_67f40311c94d6796508f09c56e5b84f6
#
_entry.id   67f40311c94d6796508f09c56e5b84f6
#
_cell.length_a   1.000
_cell.length_b   1.000
_cell.length_c   1.000
_cell.angle_alpha   90.00
_cell.angle_beta   90.00
_cell.angle_gamma   90.00
#
_symmetry.space_group_name_H-M   'P 1'
#
loop_
_entity.id
_entity.type
_entity.pdbx_description
1 polymer ?
#
loop_
_entity_poly.entity_id
_entity_poly.type
_entity_poly.pdbx_seq_one_letter_code
_entity_poly.pdbx_strand_id
1 'polypeptide(L)'
;MKLTRRQAATALTGALGLAQVRAQQPAATPPRETHAVWAGASDAGTTVDSVRAFVAQLKRANIHKLVMGCKEGGGNVVWHSKRFPQLISPRYRDFDLVENLVREAHDQGIEVHIWLIDFYEGDTGVAFREHPEWAQLNADGRPTNTETLLNGEKLPIAPYHNIWMCPGRRPGYTDQWLLPLIEELVSDYAIDGIHHDYVRYGGDVAPDSYCFCDYCLKEMPRHALLHWEAPPNHQPIEIVRPRLEASWEATPDMLPAGWEQMDRRAKADFILNGRTIAGGPPDMRHFFYEYRIDQISRFVREAHDRSKRINSRIQMTAAVFKNPIQSGRYLGQKWSDWNPWIDIYMPMSYRSHFLGDFDTYCTHLTEITARQLEWTRHERPLYAGIYTSDLYKEEAASRTYPPSKLIRAIEAARAAKPDGIVIFSAGSLRSQNLWPQLEAIFKA
;
A
#
# COMPACT_ATOMS: atom_id res chain seq x y z
N MET A 1 55.05 25.33 -11.81
CA MET A 1 54.97 26.74 -11.46
C MET A 1 54.66 26.81 -9.97
N LYS A 2 55.61 27.22 -9.12
CA LYS A 2 55.48 27.26 -7.66
C LYS A 2 54.80 28.58 -7.29
N LEU A 3 53.62 28.50 -6.67
CA LEU A 3 52.89 29.66 -6.15
C LEU A 3 53.70 30.28 -4.99
N THR A 4 53.83 31.60 -4.97
CA THR A 4 54.56 32.33 -3.95
C THR A 4 53.71 32.48 -2.66
N ARG A 5 54.34 32.59 -1.49
CA ARG A 5 53.67 32.72 -0.18
C ARG A 5 52.63 33.86 -0.05
N ARG A 6 52.64 34.82 -0.94
CA ARG A 6 51.68 35.93 -0.99
C ARG A 6 50.34 35.54 -1.64
N GLN A 7 50.33 34.56 -2.54
CA GLN A 7 49.10 34.07 -3.18
C GLN A 7 48.33 33.07 -2.31
N ALA A 8 49.00 32.44 -1.35
CA ALA A 8 48.33 31.57 -0.36
C ALA A 8 47.61 32.36 0.75
N ALA A 9 48.02 33.58 1.05
CA ALA A 9 47.40 34.40 2.11
C ALA A 9 46.05 35.04 1.65
N THR A 10 45.86 35.25 0.35
CA THR A 10 44.65 35.88 -0.19
C THR A 10 43.51 34.83 -0.41
N ALA A 11 43.82 33.54 -0.43
CA ALA A 11 42.83 32.47 -0.56
C ALA A 11 42.22 32.03 0.79
N LEU A 12 42.84 32.42 1.93
CA LEU A 12 42.34 32.06 3.28
C LEU A 12 41.43 33.13 3.92
N THR A 13 41.37 34.33 3.37
CA THR A 13 40.50 35.39 3.89
C THR A 13 39.10 35.44 3.27
N GLY A 14 38.83 34.65 2.22
CA GLY A 14 37.54 34.57 1.58
C GLY A 14 36.58 33.50 2.17
N ALA A 15 37.03 32.65 3.08
CA ALA A 15 36.26 31.51 3.59
C ALA A 15 35.67 31.72 5.02
N LEU A 16 35.88 32.87 5.64
CA LEU A 16 35.44 33.14 7.02
C LEU A 16 34.27 34.13 7.15
N GLY A 17 33.57 34.43 6.08
CA GLY A 17 32.57 35.51 6.04
C GLY A 17 31.11 35.09 5.80
N LEU A 18 30.69 33.85 5.99
CA LEU A 18 29.27 33.45 5.90
C LEU A 18 28.86 32.39 6.94
N ALA A 19 29.16 32.64 8.20
CA ALA A 19 28.36 32.12 9.30
C ALA A 19 27.08 32.95 9.37
N GLN A 20 26.14 32.75 8.45
CA GLN A 20 24.77 33.25 8.61
C GLN A 20 24.24 32.63 9.89
N VAL A 21 24.02 33.43 10.90
CA VAL A 21 23.14 33.13 12.03
C VAL A 21 21.82 32.67 11.43
N ARG A 22 21.60 31.36 11.40
CA ARG A 22 20.27 30.80 11.16
C ARG A 22 19.42 31.34 12.31
N ALA A 23 18.58 32.32 12.03
CA ALA A 23 17.51 32.69 12.93
C ALA A 23 16.79 31.40 13.29
N GLN A 24 16.72 31.07 14.57
CA GLN A 24 15.88 29.99 15.08
C GLN A 24 14.45 30.28 14.58
N GLN A 25 13.99 29.50 13.65
CA GLN A 25 12.57 29.50 13.34
C GLN A 25 11.84 29.23 14.65
N PRO A 26 10.78 29.99 14.96
CA PRO A 26 9.97 29.73 16.13
C PRO A 26 9.58 28.26 16.09
N ALA A 27 9.69 27.57 17.23
CA ALA A 27 9.30 26.16 17.34
C ALA A 27 7.92 26.01 16.73
N ALA A 28 7.83 25.24 15.66
CA ALA A 28 6.56 24.96 15.00
C ALA A 28 5.60 24.43 16.08
N THR A 29 4.42 25.02 16.19
CA THR A 29 3.35 24.46 17.00
C THR A 29 3.24 22.98 16.61
N PRO A 30 3.23 22.03 17.58
CA PRO A 30 3.14 20.62 17.23
C PRO A 30 1.94 20.44 16.31
N PRO A 31 2.09 19.69 15.22
CA PRO A 31 1.02 19.52 14.25
C PRO A 31 -0.20 19.00 15.01
N ARG A 32 -1.34 19.65 14.81
CA ARG A 32 -2.62 19.21 15.35
C ARG A 32 -2.90 17.82 14.74
N GLU A 33 -3.32 16.84 15.56
CA GLU A 33 -3.69 15.50 15.13
C GLU A 33 -4.60 15.56 13.89
N THR A 34 -4.25 14.85 12.82
CA THR A 34 -5.07 14.77 11.62
C THR A 34 -6.12 13.69 11.77
N HIS A 35 -7.36 14.00 11.47
CA HIS A 35 -8.46 13.05 11.46
C HIS A 35 -8.81 12.65 10.03
N ALA A 36 -8.82 11.35 9.76
CA ALA A 36 -9.14 10.79 8.46
C ALA A 36 -10.20 9.70 8.57
N VAL A 37 -10.87 9.43 7.46
CA VAL A 37 -11.85 8.33 7.37
C VAL A 37 -11.75 7.64 6.02
N TRP A 38 -11.80 6.30 6.02
CA TRP A 38 -12.06 5.53 4.82
C TRP A 38 -13.55 5.45 4.56
N ALA A 39 -13.95 5.64 3.31
CA ALA A 39 -15.34 5.53 2.86
C ALA A 39 -15.42 4.78 1.54
N GLY A 40 -16.48 4.02 1.36
CA GLY A 40 -16.82 3.46 0.05
C GLY A 40 -17.60 4.45 -0.80
N ALA A 41 -17.57 4.33 -2.11
CA ALA A 41 -18.31 5.19 -3.03
C ALA A 41 -19.81 5.26 -2.70
N SER A 42 -20.39 4.16 -2.22
CA SER A 42 -21.79 4.11 -1.79
C SER A 42 -22.13 5.01 -0.59
N ASP A 43 -21.13 5.42 0.21
CA ASP A 43 -21.34 6.32 1.35
C ASP A 43 -21.67 7.74 0.91
N ALA A 44 -21.12 8.18 -0.21
CA ALA A 44 -21.37 9.49 -0.82
C ALA A 44 -22.60 9.50 -1.75
N GLY A 45 -23.01 8.34 -2.27
CA GLY A 45 -24.17 8.21 -3.15
C GLY A 45 -23.89 8.62 -4.61
N THR A 46 -24.96 8.96 -5.36
CA THR A 46 -24.91 9.19 -6.82
C THR A 46 -25.60 10.49 -7.22
N THR A 47 -25.70 11.45 -6.32
CA THR A 47 -26.27 12.79 -6.58
C THR A 47 -25.46 13.85 -5.85
N VAL A 48 -25.47 15.07 -6.37
CA VAL A 48 -24.80 16.22 -5.72
C VAL A 48 -25.28 16.42 -4.28
N ASP A 49 -26.59 16.29 -4.04
CA ASP A 49 -27.16 16.46 -2.70
C ASP A 49 -26.70 15.38 -1.71
N SER A 50 -26.58 14.12 -2.17
CA SER A 50 -26.04 13.05 -1.33
C SER A 50 -24.55 13.27 -1.00
N VAL A 51 -23.77 13.74 -1.96
CA VAL A 51 -22.35 14.09 -1.76
C VAL A 51 -22.23 15.24 -0.75
N ARG A 52 -23.04 16.32 -0.88
CA ARG A 52 -23.08 17.44 0.07
C ARG A 52 -23.43 16.99 1.49
N ALA A 53 -24.47 16.16 1.63
CA ALA A 53 -24.88 15.63 2.93
C ALA A 53 -23.76 14.81 3.58
N PHE A 54 -23.08 13.99 2.80
CA PHE A 54 -21.93 13.19 3.26
C PHE A 54 -20.75 14.08 3.68
N VAL A 55 -20.35 15.03 2.84
CA VAL A 55 -19.27 15.99 3.15
C VAL A 55 -19.60 16.84 4.38
N ALA A 56 -20.85 17.29 4.52
CA ALA A 56 -21.30 18.00 5.72
C ALA A 56 -21.19 17.13 6.99
N GLN A 57 -21.43 15.81 6.90
CA GLN A 57 -21.20 14.88 8.00
C GLN A 57 -19.72 14.80 8.37
N LEU A 58 -18.83 14.70 7.38
CA LEU A 58 -17.37 14.68 7.59
C LEU A 58 -16.90 15.96 8.29
N LYS A 59 -17.39 17.12 7.84
CA LYS A 59 -17.05 18.42 8.43
C LYS A 59 -17.50 18.52 9.88
N ARG A 60 -18.73 18.06 10.19
CA ARG A 60 -19.21 18.01 11.59
C ARG A 60 -18.32 17.16 12.47
N ALA A 61 -17.83 16.05 11.94
CA ALA A 61 -16.94 15.13 12.65
C ALA A 61 -15.46 15.58 12.69
N ASN A 62 -15.15 16.81 12.25
CA ASN A 62 -13.78 17.34 12.21
C ASN A 62 -12.82 16.45 11.42
N ILE A 63 -13.31 15.86 10.31
CA ILE A 63 -12.49 15.09 9.37
C ILE A 63 -11.74 16.07 8.47
N HIS A 64 -10.43 15.86 8.33
CA HIS A 64 -9.53 16.67 7.50
C HIS A 64 -9.19 15.98 6.17
N LYS A 65 -9.18 14.64 6.15
CA LYS A 65 -8.87 13.83 4.97
C LYS A 65 -9.91 12.74 4.78
N LEU A 66 -10.44 12.68 3.57
CA LEU A 66 -11.30 11.61 3.12
C LEU A 66 -10.51 10.65 2.23
N VAL A 67 -10.49 9.37 2.57
CA VAL A 67 -9.92 8.29 1.75
C VAL A 67 -11.09 7.55 1.11
N MET A 68 -11.39 7.90 -0.15
CA MET A 68 -12.58 7.44 -0.88
C MET A 68 -12.26 6.28 -1.81
N GLY A 69 -12.93 5.13 -1.61
CA GLY A 69 -12.83 3.96 -2.49
C GLY A 69 -13.41 4.25 -3.88
N CYS A 70 -12.54 4.37 -4.87
CA CYS A 70 -12.92 4.74 -6.23
C CYS A 70 -12.63 3.66 -7.27
N LYS A 71 -11.69 2.73 -7.02
CA LYS A 71 -11.57 1.48 -7.76
C LYS A 71 -12.04 0.36 -6.83
N GLU A 72 -13.12 -0.29 -7.22
CA GLU A 72 -13.76 -1.34 -6.45
C GLU A 72 -13.03 -2.69 -6.62
N GLY A 73 -13.27 -3.65 -5.72
CA GLY A 73 -12.67 -4.99 -5.77
C GLY A 73 -13.02 -5.79 -7.03
N GLY A 74 -14.09 -5.43 -7.75
CA GLY A 74 -14.43 -6.00 -9.07
C GLY A 74 -13.71 -5.34 -10.25
N GLY A 75 -12.84 -4.34 -9.99
CA GLY A 75 -12.11 -3.60 -11.02
C GLY A 75 -12.88 -2.42 -11.62
N ASN A 76 -14.14 -2.22 -11.25
CA ASN A 76 -14.91 -1.06 -11.71
C ASN A 76 -14.42 0.23 -11.05
N VAL A 77 -14.59 1.35 -11.77
CA VAL A 77 -14.22 2.68 -11.29
C VAL A 77 -15.46 3.59 -11.19
N VAL A 78 -15.39 4.62 -10.34
CA VAL A 78 -16.53 5.50 -10.05
C VAL A 78 -16.33 6.93 -10.58
N TRP A 79 -15.34 7.10 -11.45
CA TRP A 79 -15.10 8.33 -12.23
C TRP A 79 -15.29 8.06 -13.72
N HIS A 80 -15.46 9.10 -14.51
CA HIS A 80 -15.63 8.99 -15.96
C HIS A 80 -14.26 8.82 -16.65
N SER A 81 -13.70 7.61 -16.53
CA SER A 81 -12.44 7.28 -17.19
C SER A 81 -12.56 7.43 -18.70
N LYS A 82 -11.69 8.27 -19.27
CA LYS A 82 -11.56 8.46 -20.72
C LYS A 82 -10.68 7.36 -21.32
N ARG A 83 -9.72 6.89 -20.55
CA ARG A 83 -8.75 5.87 -20.98
C ARG A 83 -9.35 4.46 -20.97
N PHE A 84 -10.21 4.18 -19.99
CA PHE A 84 -10.86 2.89 -19.82
C PHE A 84 -12.37 3.03 -19.55
N PRO A 85 -13.15 3.54 -20.52
CA PRO A 85 -14.59 3.78 -20.32
C PRO A 85 -15.39 2.52 -19.98
N GLN A 86 -14.90 1.33 -20.37
CA GLN A 86 -15.51 0.04 -20.04
C GLN A 86 -15.43 -0.32 -18.55
N LEU A 87 -14.59 0.38 -17.76
CA LEU A 87 -14.48 0.17 -16.32
C LEU A 87 -15.49 1.00 -15.52
N ILE A 88 -16.13 1.99 -16.11
CA ILE A 88 -17.08 2.84 -15.39
C ILE A 88 -18.20 1.98 -14.82
N SER A 89 -18.32 2.00 -13.49
CA SER A 89 -19.37 1.28 -12.78
C SER A 89 -20.74 1.71 -13.30
N PRO A 90 -21.65 0.76 -13.65
CA PRO A 90 -22.98 1.11 -14.14
C PRO A 90 -23.75 2.09 -13.26
N ARG A 91 -23.51 2.05 -11.95
CA ARG A 91 -24.12 2.95 -10.96
C ARG A 91 -23.66 4.39 -11.11
N TYR A 92 -22.48 4.64 -11.64
CA TYR A 92 -21.85 5.97 -11.77
C TYR A 92 -21.74 6.43 -13.23
N ARG A 93 -22.42 5.75 -14.16
CA ARG A 93 -22.36 6.08 -15.60
C ARG A 93 -22.83 7.51 -15.89
N ASP A 94 -23.85 7.96 -15.20
CA ASP A 94 -24.45 9.29 -15.38
C ASP A 94 -24.00 10.30 -14.30
N PHE A 95 -23.05 9.91 -13.44
CA PHE A 95 -22.59 10.74 -12.33
C PHE A 95 -21.11 10.50 -12.01
N ASP A 96 -20.25 11.44 -12.37
CA ASP A 96 -18.83 11.38 -11.99
C ASP A 96 -18.71 11.71 -10.49
N LEU A 97 -18.49 10.64 -9.69
CA LEU A 97 -18.38 10.80 -8.25
C LEU A 97 -17.13 11.59 -7.86
N VAL A 98 -15.99 11.34 -8.51
CA VAL A 98 -14.71 11.96 -8.13
C VAL A 98 -14.77 13.46 -8.36
N GLU A 99 -15.26 13.92 -9.52
CA GLU A 99 -15.39 15.35 -9.83
C GLU A 99 -16.28 16.08 -8.81
N ASN A 100 -17.46 15.51 -8.55
CA ASN A 100 -18.43 16.13 -7.63
C ASN A 100 -17.94 16.10 -6.18
N LEU A 101 -17.33 14.99 -5.74
CA LEU A 101 -16.82 14.82 -4.39
C LEU A 101 -15.70 15.79 -4.08
N VAL A 102 -14.70 15.89 -4.96
CA VAL A 102 -13.55 16.79 -4.79
C VAL A 102 -14.02 18.25 -4.66
N ARG A 103 -14.92 18.70 -5.52
CA ARG A 103 -15.46 20.05 -5.45
C ARG A 103 -16.13 20.33 -4.09
N GLU A 104 -17.09 19.49 -3.68
CA GLU A 104 -17.85 19.69 -2.45
C GLU A 104 -16.96 19.55 -1.19
N ALA A 105 -15.97 18.65 -1.22
CA ALA A 105 -15.03 18.45 -0.11
C ALA A 105 -14.08 19.65 0.05
N HIS A 106 -13.52 20.15 -1.04
CA HIS A 106 -12.63 21.32 -1.03
C HIS A 106 -13.33 22.58 -0.54
N ASP A 107 -14.60 22.78 -0.89
CA ASP A 107 -15.41 23.88 -0.36
C ASP A 107 -15.54 23.84 1.18
N GLN A 108 -15.35 22.66 1.79
CA GLN A 108 -15.34 22.48 3.24
C GLN A 108 -13.94 22.37 3.85
N GLY A 109 -12.86 22.46 3.02
CA GLY A 109 -11.47 22.33 3.44
C GLY A 109 -11.10 20.89 3.84
N ILE A 110 -11.69 19.90 3.16
CA ILE A 110 -11.40 18.48 3.35
C ILE A 110 -10.61 17.98 2.14
N GLU A 111 -9.43 17.40 2.37
CA GLU A 111 -8.62 16.75 1.34
C GLU A 111 -9.24 15.42 0.91
N VAL A 112 -9.16 15.11 -0.40
CA VAL A 112 -9.69 13.87 -0.99
C VAL A 112 -8.56 13.02 -1.55
N HIS A 113 -8.38 11.85 -0.94
CA HIS A 113 -7.44 10.83 -1.39
C HIS A 113 -8.21 9.70 -2.07
N ILE A 114 -7.86 9.40 -3.30
CA ILE A 114 -8.52 8.35 -4.09
C ILE A 114 -7.94 6.99 -3.70
N TRP A 115 -8.75 6.18 -3.07
CA TRP A 115 -8.40 4.84 -2.64
C TRP A 115 -8.62 3.86 -3.80
N LEU A 116 -7.53 3.21 -4.18
CA LEU A 116 -7.47 2.19 -5.21
C LEU A 116 -7.18 0.83 -4.57
N ILE A 117 -7.96 -0.16 -4.97
CA ILE A 117 -7.63 -1.57 -4.73
C ILE A 117 -6.68 -1.99 -5.84
N ASP A 118 -5.36 -2.04 -5.54
CA ASP A 118 -4.32 -2.12 -6.57
C ASP A 118 -4.31 -3.46 -7.32
N PHE A 119 -3.84 -4.54 -6.70
CA PHE A 119 -3.61 -5.82 -7.38
C PHE A 119 -4.73 -6.86 -7.22
N TYR A 120 -5.86 -6.44 -6.72
CA TYR A 120 -7.01 -7.31 -6.48
C TYR A 120 -8.13 -6.97 -7.46
N GLU A 121 -8.66 -7.98 -8.14
CA GLU A 121 -9.73 -7.89 -9.13
C GLU A 121 -10.78 -8.96 -8.83
N GLY A 122 -12.00 -8.79 -9.34
CA GLY A 122 -12.99 -9.86 -9.36
C GLY A 122 -12.73 -10.83 -10.51
N ASP A 123 -13.14 -12.08 -10.35
CA ASP A 123 -13.04 -13.10 -11.40
C ASP A 123 -13.90 -12.79 -12.65
N THR A 124 -14.87 -11.90 -12.51
CA THR A 124 -15.68 -11.34 -13.60
C THR A 124 -15.22 -9.96 -14.05
N GLY A 125 -14.15 -9.42 -13.44
CA GLY A 125 -13.60 -8.11 -13.75
C GLY A 125 -13.09 -7.99 -15.18
N VAL A 126 -13.14 -6.79 -15.75
CA VAL A 126 -12.76 -6.53 -17.15
C VAL A 126 -11.31 -6.88 -17.39
N ALA A 127 -10.40 -6.46 -16.52
CA ALA A 127 -8.97 -6.70 -16.66
C ALA A 127 -8.64 -8.19 -16.75
N PHE A 128 -9.25 -9.04 -15.91
CA PHE A 128 -9.01 -10.48 -15.96
C PHE A 128 -9.65 -11.14 -17.17
N ARG A 129 -10.84 -10.71 -17.58
CA ARG A 129 -11.49 -11.28 -18.78
C ARG A 129 -10.75 -10.98 -20.06
N GLU A 130 -10.20 -9.77 -20.19
CA GLU A 130 -9.45 -9.36 -21.37
C GLU A 130 -8.00 -9.89 -21.35
N HIS A 131 -7.40 -10.02 -20.14
CA HIS A 131 -6.01 -10.37 -19.92
C HIS A 131 -5.83 -11.40 -18.81
N PRO A 132 -6.33 -12.64 -18.96
CA PRO A 132 -6.17 -13.68 -17.94
C PRO A 132 -4.70 -14.05 -17.68
N GLU A 133 -3.82 -13.80 -18.63
CA GLU A 133 -2.37 -14.01 -18.51
C GLU A 133 -1.69 -13.07 -17.52
N TRP A 134 -2.37 -11.99 -17.09
CA TRP A 134 -1.84 -11.08 -16.07
C TRP A 134 -2.05 -11.57 -14.64
N ALA A 135 -2.87 -12.60 -14.45
CA ALA A 135 -3.14 -13.15 -13.13
C ALA A 135 -1.90 -13.78 -12.49
N GLN A 136 -1.86 -13.75 -11.17
CA GLN A 136 -0.95 -14.60 -10.41
C GLN A 136 -1.31 -16.06 -10.58
N LEU A 137 -0.32 -16.89 -10.90
CA LEU A 137 -0.51 -18.33 -11.09
C LEU A 137 0.21 -19.12 -10.00
N ASN A 138 -0.42 -20.19 -9.51
CA ASN A 138 0.21 -21.18 -8.65
C ASN A 138 1.15 -22.12 -9.43
N ALA A 139 1.73 -23.10 -8.76
CA ALA A 139 2.62 -24.08 -9.37
C ALA A 139 1.95 -24.94 -10.46
N ASP A 140 0.63 -25.10 -10.40
CA ASP A 140 -0.17 -25.81 -11.40
C ASP A 140 -0.62 -24.93 -12.56
N GLY A 141 -0.23 -23.66 -12.58
CA GLY A 141 -0.66 -22.70 -13.60
C GLY A 141 -2.10 -22.21 -13.43
N ARG A 142 -2.69 -22.36 -12.26
CA ARG A 142 -4.04 -21.93 -11.96
C ARG A 142 -4.08 -20.58 -11.24
N PRO A 143 -5.00 -19.67 -11.60
CA PRO A 143 -5.19 -18.40 -10.92
C PRO A 143 -5.90 -18.59 -9.56
N THR A 144 -5.92 -17.53 -8.76
CA THR A 144 -6.41 -17.58 -7.37
C THR A 144 -7.90 -17.89 -7.23
N ASN A 145 -8.73 -17.58 -8.21
CA ASN A 145 -10.16 -17.92 -8.20
C ASN A 145 -10.45 -19.44 -8.32
N THR A 146 -9.43 -20.25 -8.49
CA THR A 146 -9.54 -21.72 -8.41
C THR A 146 -9.32 -22.27 -7.01
N GLU A 147 -8.98 -21.41 -6.06
CA GLU A 147 -8.75 -21.77 -4.67
C GLU A 147 -10.04 -21.80 -3.86
N THR A 148 -9.95 -22.42 -2.69
CA THR A 148 -11.03 -22.42 -1.71
C THR A 148 -10.63 -21.60 -0.50
N LEU A 149 -11.45 -20.64 -0.11
CA LEU A 149 -11.26 -19.88 1.10
C LEU A 149 -11.40 -20.81 2.32
N LEU A 150 -10.43 -20.75 3.23
CA LEU A 150 -10.40 -21.55 4.43
C LEU A 150 -10.72 -20.68 5.66
N ASN A 151 -11.46 -21.23 6.61
CA ASN A 151 -11.63 -20.59 7.92
C ASN A 151 -10.35 -20.70 8.77
N GLY A 152 -10.37 -20.13 9.98
CA GLY A 152 -9.24 -20.19 10.93
C GLY A 152 -8.82 -21.61 11.33
N GLU A 153 -9.69 -22.62 11.16
CA GLU A 153 -9.44 -24.05 11.40
C GLU A 153 -8.98 -24.79 10.13
N LYS A 154 -8.73 -24.05 9.04
CA LYS A 154 -8.38 -24.56 7.71
C LYS A 154 -9.43 -25.45 7.06
N LEU A 155 -10.71 -25.25 7.42
CA LEU A 155 -11.82 -25.92 6.78
C LEU A 155 -12.35 -25.10 5.61
N PRO A 156 -12.74 -25.75 4.49
CA PRO A 156 -13.32 -25.07 3.33
C PRO A 156 -14.64 -24.37 3.70
N ILE A 157 -14.77 -23.08 3.36
CA ILE A 157 -15.98 -22.30 3.63
C ILE A 157 -16.66 -21.78 2.36
N ALA A 158 -15.91 -21.47 1.31
CA ALA A 158 -16.45 -20.98 0.05
C ALA A 158 -15.42 -21.06 -1.07
N PRO A 159 -15.86 -21.10 -2.35
CA PRO A 159 -14.99 -20.81 -3.48
C PRO A 159 -14.44 -19.38 -3.38
N TYR A 160 -13.21 -19.18 -3.79
CA TYR A 160 -12.59 -17.87 -3.82
C TYR A 160 -12.81 -17.23 -5.20
N HIS A 161 -13.65 -16.21 -5.25
CA HIS A 161 -14.06 -15.55 -6.50
C HIS A 161 -13.23 -14.32 -6.87
N ASN A 162 -12.00 -14.24 -6.38
CA ASN A 162 -11.16 -13.07 -6.62
C ASN A 162 -9.87 -13.47 -7.33
N ILE A 163 -9.38 -12.52 -8.12
CA ILE A 163 -8.13 -12.65 -8.86
C ILE A 163 -7.11 -11.69 -8.30
N TRP A 164 -5.93 -12.20 -8.05
CA TRP A 164 -4.76 -11.38 -7.79
C TRP A 164 -3.96 -11.21 -9.07
N MET A 165 -3.74 -9.96 -9.47
CA MET A 165 -2.93 -9.61 -10.63
C MET A 165 -1.45 -9.63 -10.30
N CYS A 166 -0.61 -10.07 -11.23
CA CYS A 166 0.83 -10.21 -11.02
C CYS A 166 1.51 -8.83 -11.03
N PRO A 167 2.09 -8.37 -9.91
CA PRO A 167 2.77 -7.07 -9.85
C PRO A 167 4.04 -7.00 -10.68
N GLY A 168 4.72 -8.15 -10.85
CA GLY A 168 6.04 -8.23 -11.49
C GLY A 168 5.98 -8.30 -13.02
N ARG A 169 4.91 -8.87 -13.60
CA ARG A 169 4.82 -9.10 -15.05
C ARG A 169 4.90 -7.80 -15.85
N ARG A 170 5.81 -7.75 -16.82
CA ARG A 170 6.00 -6.62 -17.75
C ARG A 170 6.21 -7.11 -19.20
N PRO A 171 5.45 -6.65 -20.21
CA PRO A 171 4.25 -5.82 -20.03
C PRO A 171 3.13 -6.59 -19.33
N GLY A 172 2.26 -5.88 -18.61
CA GLY A 172 1.19 -6.53 -17.86
C GLY A 172 0.27 -5.53 -17.15
N TYR A 173 -0.46 -6.03 -16.16
CA TYR A 173 -1.45 -5.27 -15.42
C TYR A 173 -0.92 -3.96 -14.85
N THR A 174 0.29 -3.96 -14.30
CA THR A 174 0.85 -2.77 -13.65
C THR A 174 1.07 -1.61 -14.64
N ASP A 175 1.74 -1.86 -15.75
CA ASP A 175 2.17 -0.82 -16.68
C ASP A 175 1.14 -0.49 -17.78
N GLN A 176 0.26 -1.44 -18.10
CA GLN A 176 -0.76 -1.25 -19.14
C GLN A 176 -2.14 -0.88 -18.59
N TRP A 177 -2.37 -1.07 -17.28
CA TRP A 177 -3.68 -0.88 -16.66
C TRP A 177 -3.64 0.04 -15.43
N LEU A 178 -2.98 -0.38 -14.35
CA LEU A 178 -3.04 0.29 -13.06
C LEU A 178 -2.34 1.64 -13.05
N LEU A 179 -1.09 1.72 -13.54
CA LEU A 179 -0.37 3.00 -13.63
C LEU A 179 -1.04 4.01 -14.55
N PRO A 180 -1.57 3.63 -15.75
CA PRO A 180 -2.39 4.51 -16.57
C PRO A 180 -3.64 5.06 -15.88
N LEU A 181 -4.34 4.27 -15.06
CA LEU A 181 -5.48 4.74 -14.26
C LEU A 181 -5.06 5.78 -13.22
N ILE A 182 -3.92 5.55 -12.55
CA ILE A 182 -3.35 6.51 -11.58
C ILE A 182 -2.97 7.82 -12.29
N GLU A 183 -2.29 7.74 -13.43
CA GLU A 183 -1.91 8.92 -14.22
C GLU A 183 -3.14 9.73 -14.65
N GLU A 184 -4.21 9.08 -15.10
CA GLU A 184 -5.46 9.73 -15.47
C GLU A 184 -6.09 10.49 -14.29
N LEU A 185 -6.19 9.86 -13.13
CA LEU A 185 -6.72 10.51 -11.92
C LEU A 185 -5.92 11.75 -11.54
N VAL A 186 -4.60 11.66 -11.55
CA VAL A 186 -3.73 12.79 -11.17
C VAL A 186 -3.73 13.90 -12.20
N SER A 187 -3.94 13.60 -13.49
CA SER A 187 -3.98 14.60 -14.56
C SER A 187 -5.33 15.29 -14.70
N ASP A 188 -6.42 14.55 -14.53
CA ASP A 188 -7.75 15.00 -14.93
C ASP A 188 -8.60 15.52 -13.76
N TYR A 189 -8.22 15.19 -12.52
CA TYR A 189 -8.96 15.55 -11.32
C TYR A 189 -8.11 16.34 -10.32
N ALA A 190 -8.72 17.29 -9.63
CA ALA A 190 -8.07 18.10 -8.59
C ALA A 190 -7.97 17.36 -7.25
N ILE A 191 -7.56 16.10 -7.28
CA ILE A 191 -7.40 15.27 -6.09
C ILE A 191 -6.16 15.66 -5.29
N ASP A 192 -6.17 15.38 -3.96
CA ASP A 192 -5.05 15.68 -3.08
C ASP A 192 -4.10 14.50 -2.92
N GLY A 193 -4.59 13.28 -3.12
CA GLY A 193 -3.77 12.09 -2.96
C GLY A 193 -4.27 10.85 -3.69
N ILE A 194 -3.34 9.92 -3.90
CA ILE A 194 -3.60 8.52 -4.27
C ILE A 194 -3.36 7.67 -3.03
N HIS A 195 -4.31 6.83 -2.68
CA HIS A 195 -4.24 5.91 -1.57
C HIS A 195 -4.18 4.47 -2.06
N HIS A 196 -3.05 3.83 -1.83
CA HIS A 196 -2.80 2.44 -2.20
C HIS A 196 -3.35 1.48 -1.16
N ASP A 197 -4.19 0.54 -1.57
CA ASP A 197 -4.57 -0.63 -0.79
C ASP A 197 -4.46 -1.88 -1.66
N TYR A 198 -4.41 -3.06 -1.04
CA TYR A 198 -4.10 -4.30 -1.75
C TYR A 198 -2.80 -4.21 -2.58
N VAL A 199 -1.91 -3.30 -2.19
CA VAL A 199 -0.57 -3.11 -2.75
C VAL A 199 0.35 -4.22 -2.22
N ARG A 200 0.06 -5.45 -2.64
CA ARG A 200 0.65 -6.69 -2.12
C ARG A 200 0.30 -7.90 -2.97
N TYR A 201 0.94 -9.00 -2.68
CA TYR A 201 0.49 -10.32 -3.16
C TYR A 201 -0.72 -10.82 -2.36
N GLY A 202 -1.42 -11.81 -2.90
CA GLY A 202 -2.54 -12.45 -2.22
C GLY A 202 -2.14 -13.06 -0.89
N GLY A 203 -2.95 -12.81 0.15
CA GLY A 203 -2.75 -13.35 1.50
C GLY A 203 -3.95 -14.13 2.03
N ASP A 204 -5.05 -14.09 1.27
CA ASP A 204 -6.32 -14.73 1.64
C ASP A 204 -6.32 -16.23 1.29
N VAL A 205 -5.43 -16.63 0.38
CA VAL A 205 -5.12 -18.00 0.01
C VAL A 205 -3.63 -18.23 0.21
N ALA A 206 -3.16 -19.45 0.17
CA ALA A 206 -1.78 -19.84 0.52
C ALA A 206 -0.70 -18.83 0.07
N PRO A 207 -0.11 -18.04 0.97
CA PRO A 207 0.76 -16.91 0.61
C PRO A 207 2.01 -17.31 -0.18
N ASP A 208 2.52 -18.52 0.06
CA ASP A 208 3.72 -19.06 -0.59
C ASP A 208 3.43 -19.70 -1.96
N SER A 209 2.17 -19.68 -2.42
CA SER A 209 1.74 -20.35 -3.65
C SER A 209 1.71 -19.47 -4.88
N TYR A 210 2.05 -18.19 -4.77
CA TYR A 210 1.97 -17.20 -5.85
C TYR A 210 3.15 -16.20 -5.79
N CYS A 211 3.71 -15.73 -6.94
CA CYS A 211 3.32 -16.01 -8.30
C CYS A 211 4.37 -16.88 -9.01
N PHE A 212 3.93 -17.90 -9.70
CA PHE A 212 4.74 -18.77 -10.57
C PHE A 212 4.30 -18.68 -12.04
N CYS A 213 3.85 -17.50 -12.51
CA CYS A 213 3.65 -17.26 -13.92
C CYS A 213 4.98 -17.29 -14.68
N ASP A 214 4.93 -17.52 -16.01
CA ASP A 214 6.14 -17.69 -16.82
C ASP A 214 7.12 -16.53 -16.71
N TYR A 215 6.59 -15.30 -16.60
CA TYR A 215 7.41 -14.12 -16.37
C TYR A 215 8.18 -14.19 -15.04
N CYS A 216 7.48 -14.46 -13.93
CA CYS A 216 8.11 -14.56 -12.62
C CYS A 216 9.14 -15.70 -12.55
N LEU A 217 8.83 -16.84 -13.14
CA LEU A 217 9.77 -17.97 -13.20
C LEU A 217 11.03 -17.67 -14.01
N LYS A 218 10.94 -16.80 -15.00
CA LYS A 218 12.09 -16.32 -15.77
C LYS A 218 12.90 -15.28 -15.01
N GLU A 219 12.23 -14.31 -14.39
CA GLU A 219 12.92 -13.15 -13.78
C GLU A 219 13.43 -13.41 -12.37
N MET A 220 12.79 -14.30 -11.61
CA MET A 220 13.16 -14.56 -10.22
C MET A 220 14.60 -15.10 -10.04
N PRO A 221 15.08 -16.05 -10.86
CA PRO A 221 16.49 -16.48 -10.78
C PRO A 221 17.48 -15.36 -11.07
N ARG A 222 17.16 -14.48 -12.02
CA ARG A 222 18.00 -13.31 -12.33
C ARG A 222 18.03 -12.34 -11.14
N HIS A 223 16.90 -12.11 -10.53
CA HIS A 223 16.79 -11.30 -9.33
C HIS A 223 17.58 -11.91 -8.16
N ALA A 224 17.53 -13.24 -8.00
CA ALA A 224 18.32 -13.95 -6.99
C ALA A 224 19.83 -13.72 -7.18
N LEU A 225 20.34 -13.80 -8.42
CA LEU A 225 21.73 -13.50 -8.74
C LEU A 225 22.09 -12.05 -8.38
N LEU A 226 21.24 -11.09 -8.73
CA LEU A 226 21.44 -9.67 -8.40
C LEU A 226 21.57 -9.45 -6.89
N HIS A 227 20.76 -10.11 -6.09
CA HIS A 227 20.84 -10.03 -4.63
C HIS A 227 22.04 -10.73 -4.04
N TRP A 228 22.46 -11.84 -4.65
CA TRP A 228 23.62 -12.60 -4.19
C TRP A 228 24.94 -11.86 -4.43
N GLU A 229 25.08 -11.26 -5.61
CA GLU A 229 26.33 -10.60 -6.02
C GLU A 229 26.35 -9.10 -5.71
N ALA A 230 25.22 -8.52 -5.29
CA ALA A 230 25.17 -7.12 -4.93
C ALA A 230 26.12 -6.83 -3.75
N PRO A 231 27.00 -5.84 -3.90
CA PRO A 231 27.90 -5.50 -2.81
C PRO A 231 27.13 -5.03 -1.57
N PRO A 232 27.65 -5.33 -0.37
CA PRO A 232 26.95 -5.03 0.89
C PRO A 232 26.73 -3.54 1.19
N ASN A 233 27.25 -2.65 0.38
CA ASN A 233 27.09 -1.19 0.49
C ASN A 233 25.84 -0.63 -0.20
N HIS A 234 24.89 -1.46 -0.50
CA HIS A 234 23.53 -1.09 -0.93
C HIS A 234 23.43 -0.13 -2.14
N GLN A 235 24.26 -0.36 -3.16
CA GLN A 235 24.06 0.36 -4.42
C GLN A 235 22.68 0.01 -5.01
N PRO A 236 21.93 1.02 -5.54
CA PRO A 236 20.66 0.76 -6.18
C PRO A 236 20.78 -0.34 -7.24
N ILE A 237 19.86 -1.30 -7.22
CA ILE A 237 19.88 -2.45 -8.10
C ILE A 237 19.90 -2.06 -9.58
N GLU A 238 19.32 -0.92 -9.92
CA GLU A 238 19.32 -0.36 -11.26
C GLU A 238 20.71 0.00 -11.78
N ILE A 239 21.63 0.34 -10.87
CA ILE A 239 23.02 0.66 -11.23
C ILE A 239 23.81 -0.62 -11.48
N VAL A 240 23.57 -1.65 -10.67
CA VAL A 240 24.32 -2.91 -10.76
C VAL A 240 23.70 -3.90 -11.75
N ARG A 241 22.39 -3.80 -12.02
CA ARG A 241 21.65 -4.71 -12.90
C ARG A 241 22.32 -4.92 -14.27
N PRO A 242 22.67 -3.90 -15.07
CA PRO A 242 23.27 -4.11 -16.38
C PRO A 242 24.59 -4.89 -16.32
N ARG A 243 25.37 -4.67 -15.25
CA ARG A 243 26.65 -5.35 -15.03
C ARG A 243 26.45 -6.82 -14.66
N LEU A 244 25.46 -7.11 -13.81
CA LEU A 244 25.17 -8.46 -13.36
C LEU A 244 24.43 -9.27 -14.44
N GLU A 245 23.57 -8.65 -15.23
CA GLU A 245 22.95 -9.29 -16.40
C GLU A 245 23.98 -9.72 -17.43
N ALA A 246 25.05 -8.96 -17.63
CA ALA A 246 26.16 -9.35 -18.50
C ALA A 246 26.98 -10.52 -17.93
N SER A 247 27.00 -10.69 -16.61
CA SER A 247 27.70 -11.81 -15.95
C SER A 247 26.80 -13.05 -15.76
N TRP A 248 25.49 -12.92 -15.95
CA TRP A 248 24.53 -14.02 -15.76
C TRP A 248 24.84 -15.27 -16.57
N GLU A 249 25.28 -15.10 -17.82
CA GLU A 249 25.65 -16.21 -18.68
C GLU A 249 26.92 -16.96 -18.20
N ALA A 250 27.71 -16.31 -17.36
CA ALA A 250 28.96 -16.84 -16.84
C ALA A 250 28.84 -17.62 -15.50
N THR A 251 27.70 -17.48 -14.80
CA THR A 251 27.49 -18.10 -13.48
C THR A 251 26.12 -18.78 -13.35
N PRO A 252 25.83 -19.83 -14.11
CA PRO A 252 24.55 -20.54 -14.05
C PRO A 252 24.39 -21.43 -12.79
N ASP A 253 25.33 -21.42 -11.87
CA ASP A 253 25.46 -22.38 -10.75
C ASP A 253 24.35 -22.28 -9.68
N MET A 254 23.48 -21.28 -9.74
CA MET A 254 22.35 -21.14 -8.82
C MET A 254 21.13 -21.98 -9.24
N LEU A 255 21.09 -22.43 -10.48
CA LEU A 255 19.95 -23.17 -11.03
C LEU A 255 20.34 -24.64 -11.30
N PRO A 256 19.42 -25.59 -11.13
CA PRO A 256 19.70 -26.98 -11.46
C PRO A 256 19.89 -27.14 -12.96
N ALA A 257 20.70 -28.13 -13.33
CA ALA A 257 20.87 -28.48 -14.73
C ALA A 257 19.55 -28.79 -15.38
N GLY A 258 19.33 -28.26 -16.59
CA GLY A 258 18.06 -28.43 -17.32
C GLY A 258 16.94 -27.52 -16.85
N TRP A 259 17.22 -26.43 -16.10
CA TRP A 259 16.24 -25.47 -15.62
C TRP A 259 15.24 -25.01 -16.71
N GLU A 260 15.72 -24.66 -17.88
CA GLU A 260 14.86 -24.17 -18.97
C GLU A 260 13.84 -25.23 -19.44
N GLN A 261 14.18 -26.52 -19.37
CA GLN A 261 13.35 -27.65 -19.77
C GLN A 261 12.41 -28.13 -18.65
N MET A 262 12.64 -27.69 -17.42
CA MET A 262 11.76 -28.03 -16.28
C MET A 262 10.37 -27.44 -16.48
N ASP A 263 9.35 -28.19 -16.11
CA ASP A 263 7.97 -27.68 -16.07
C ASP A 263 7.78 -26.67 -14.91
N ARG A 264 6.64 -26.00 -14.92
CA ARG A 264 6.29 -24.98 -13.91
C ARG A 264 6.34 -25.52 -12.49
N ARG A 265 5.79 -26.71 -12.25
CA ARG A 265 5.71 -27.33 -10.93
C ARG A 265 7.11 -27.64 -10.40
N ALA A 266 7.96 -28.22 -11.21
CA ALA A 266 9.34 -28.51 -10.85
C ALA A 266 10.14 -27.24 -10.57
N LYS A 267 9.96 -26.18 -11.36
CA LYS A 267 10.57 -24.86 -11.12
C LYS A 267 10.05 -24.25 -9.80
N ALA A 268 8.77 -24.28 -9.54
CA ALA A 268 8.17 -23.78 -8.30
C ALA A 268 8.67 -24.57 -7.09
N ASP A 269 8.73 -25.89 -7.19
CA ASP A 269 9.25 -26.73 -6.11
C ASP A 269 10.71 -26.42 -5.80
N PHE A 270 11.56 -26.26 -6.81
CA PHE A 270 12.94 -25.84 -6.60
C PHE A 270 13.02 -24.48 -5.90
N ILE A 271 12.24 -23.49 -6.31
CA ILE A 271 12.23 -22.17 -5.69
C ILE A 271 11.80 -22.24 -4.22
N LEU A 272 10.79 -23.03 -3.92
CA LEU A 272 10.26 -23.13 -2.55
C LEU A 272 11.08 -24.03 -1.63
N ASN A 273 11.67 -25.09 -2.14
CA ASN A 273 12.26 -26.17 -1.37
C ASN A 273 13.71 -26.49 -1.77
N GLY A 274 14.16 -26.03 -2.93
CA GLY A 274 15.48 -26.30 -3.47
C GLY A 274 16.57 -25.57 -2.70
N ARG A 275 17.75 -26.17 -2.73
CA ARG A 275 18.98 -25.55 -2.26
C ARG A 275 19.89 -25.29 -3.43
N THR A 276 20.54 -24.17 -3.41
CA THR A 276 21.61 -23.90 -4.34
C THR A 276 22.81 -24.82 -4.08
N ILE A 277 23.59 -25.04 -5.10
CA ILE A 277 24.73 -25.98 -5.13
C ILE A 277 25.70 -25.81 -3.96
N ALA A 278 26.42 -26.85 -3.60
CA ALA A 278 27.34 -26.92 -2.46
C ALA A 278 28.25 -25.68 -2.33
N GLY A 279 28.16 -24.99 -1.22
CA GLY A 279 28.84 -23.72 -0.98
C GLY A 279 28.06 -22.51 -1.48
N GLY A 280 26.90 -22.70 -2.08
CA GLY A 280 26.02 -21.66 -2.58
C GLY A 280 25.17 -21.01 -1.49
N PRO A 281 24.37 -20.04 -1.91
CA PRO A 281 23.54 -19.25 -1.04
C PRO A 281 22.50 -20.08 -0.29
N PRO A 282 21.85 -19.42 0.69
CA PRO A 282 20.71 -19.99 1.37
C PRO A 282 19.60 -20.37 0.38
N ASP A 283 18.70 -21.14 0.92
CA ASP A 283 17.45 -21.58 0.36
C ASP A 283 16.84 -20.55 -0.64
N MET A 284 16.48 -21.01 -1.83
CA MET A 284 15.90 -20.18 -2.89
C MET A 284 14.60 -19.49 -2.46
N ARG A 285 13.91 -20.00 -1.45
CA ARG A 285 12.74 -19.37 -0.86
C ARG A 285 13.02 -17.97 -0.31
N HIS A 286 14.22 -17.71 0.18
CA HIS A 286 14.60 -16.35 0.56
C HIS A 286 14.52 -15.39 -0.61
N PHE A 287 15.06 -15.77 -1.75
CA PHE A 287 15.03 -14.95 -2.97
C PHE A 287 13.61 -14.80 -3.54
N PHE A 288 12.75 -15.80 -3.36
CA PHE A 288 11.34 -15.69 -3.69
C PHE A 288 10.65 -14.56 -2.92
N TYR A 289 10.92 -14.45 -1.63
CA TYR A 289 10.36 -13.35 -0.82
C TYR A 289 10.95 -12.00 -1.21
N GLU A 290 12.25 -11.91 -1.39
CA GLU A 290 12.92 -10.67 -1.81
C GLU A 290 12.43 -10.21 -3.19
N TYR A 291 12.28 -11.12 -4.14
CA TYR A 291 11.70 -10.82 -5.45
C TYR A 291 10.30 -10.19 -5.32
N ARG A 292 9.44 -10.76 -4.49
CA ARG A 292 8.09 -10.24 -4.28
C ARG A 292 8.09 -8.86 -3.63
N ILE A 293 8.96 -8.64 -2.64
CA ILE A 293 9.17 -7.33 -2.00
C ILE A 293 9.57 -6.29 -3.05
N ASP A 294 10.52 -6.62 -3.90
CA ASP A 294 11.02 -5.71 -4.92
C ASP A 294 9.96 -5.39 -5.99
N GLN A 295 9.14 -6.36 -6.40
CA GLN A 295 8.09 -6.08 -7.38
C GLN A 295 7.03 -5.12 -6.84
N ILE A 296 6.63 -5.26 -5.59
CA ILE A 296 5.70 -4.33 -4.94
C ILE A 296 6.35 -2.96 -4.72
N SER A 297 7.57 -2.91 -4.20
CA SER A 297 8.29 -1.65 -3.97
C SER A 297 8.57 -0.90 -5.29
N ARG A 298 8.86 -1.65 -6.36
CA ARG A 298 9.01 -1.09 -7.70
C ARG A 298 7.71 -0.42 -8.18
N PHE A 299 6.57 -1.07 -8.01
CA PHE A 299 5.28 -0.46 -8.34
C PHE A 299 5.04 0.82 -7.54
N VAL A 300 5.24 0.81 -6.22
CA VAL A 300 5.07 1.98 -5.35
C VAL A 300 5.94 3.15 -5.84
N ARG A 301 7.21 2.88 -6.16
CA ARG A 301 8.11 3.87 -6.73
C ARG A 301 7.61 4.41 -8.08
N GLU A 302 7.24 3.52 -9.01
CA GLU A 302 6.75 3.93 -10.34
C GLU A 302 5.47 4.78 -10.24
N ALA A 303 4.54 4.41 -9.36
CA ALA A 303 3.32 5.17 -9.10
C ALA A 303 3.64 6.57 -8.54
N HIS A 304 4.54 6.65 -7.55
CA HIS A 304 5.03 7.92 -7.00
C HIS A 304 5.67 8.78 -8.08
N ASP A 305 6.67 8.26 -8.81
CA ASP A 305 7.46 9.03 -9.75
C ASP A 305 6.60 9.56 -10.93
N ARG A 306 5.66 8.75 -11.42
CA ARG A 306 4.73 9.15 -12.48
C ARG A 306 3.74 10.19 -11.97
N SER A 307 3.16 10.00 -10.79
CA SER A 307 2.21 10.95 -10.18
C SER A 307 2.88 12.29 -9.87
N LYS A 308 4.06 12.30 -9.24
CA LYS A 308 4.80 13.53 -8.90
C LYS A 308 5.28 14.32 -10.13
N ARG A 309 5.50 13.66 -11.28
CA ARG A 309 5.80 14.37 -12.55
C ARG A 309 4.60 15.14 -13.08
N ILE A 310 3.38 14.63 -12.89
CA ILE A 310 2.14 15.28 -13.33
C ILE A 310 1.76 16.38 -12.33
N ASN A 311 1.75 16.05 -11.04
CA ASN A 311 1.43 16.98 -9.96
C ASN A 311 2.40 16.76 -8.78
N SER A 312 3.38 17.64 -8.63
CA SER A 312 4.41 17.52 -7.57
C SER A 312 3.84 17.59 -6.15
N ARG A 313 2.62 18.10 -5.96
CA ARG A 313 1.96 18.23 -4.65
C ARG A 313 1.09 17.04 -4.28
N ILE A 314 0.78 16.16 -5.25
CA ILE A 314 -0.05 14.97 -4.97
C ILE A 314 0.55 14.15 -3.82
N GLN A 315 -0.24 13.71 -2.87
CA GLN A 315 0.22 12.87 -1.77
C GLN A 315 0.06 11.39 -2.15
N MET A 316 1.09 10.59 -1.88
CA MET A 316 1.02 9.13 -2.02
C MET A 316 0.82 8.54 -0.63
N THR A 317 -0.27 7.83 -0.41
CA THR A 317 -0.60 7.24 0.89
C THR A 317 -0.88 5.76 0.76
N ALA A 318 -0.75 5.00 1.83
CA ALA A 318 -0.94 3.55 1.74
C ALA A 318 -1.59 2.95 2.99
N ALA A 319 -2.59 2.08 2.77
CA ALA A 319 -3.03 1.11 3.75
C ALA A 319 -2.00 -0.02 3.84
N VAL A 320 -1.42 -0.22 5.02
CA VAL A 320 -0.37 -1.20 5.22
C VAL A 320 -0.70 -2.11 6.41
N PHE A 321 -0.18 -3.34 6.38
CA PHE A 321 -0.34 -4.23 7.52
C PHE A 321 0.46 -3.75 8.73
N LYS A 322 0.02 -4.15 9.93
CA LYS A 322 0.58 -3.70 11.21
C LYS A 322 2.08 -3.92 11.38
N ASN A 323 2.68 -4.90 10.68
CA ASN A 323 4.08 -5.28 10.82
C ASN A 323 4.75 -5.44 9.44
N PRO A 324 5.70 -4.57 9.05
CA PRO A 324 6.35 -4.59 7.74
C PRO A 324 7.24 -5.81 7.51
N ILE A 325 7.78 -6.42 8.56
CA ILE A 325 8.64 -7.60 8.44
C ILE A 325 7.80 -8.81 8.03
N GLN A 326 6.66 -9.02 8.72
CA GLN A 326 5.75 -10.10 8.38
C GLN A 326 5.08 -9.88 7.02
N SER A 327 4.54 -8.69 6.78
CA SER A 327 3.88 -8.39 5.50
C SER A 327 4.86 -8.36 4.34
N GLY A 328 6.11 -7.96 4.56
CA GLY A 328 7.18 -8.09 3.57
C GLY A 328 7.36 -9.54 3.16
N ARG A 329 7.62 -10.41 4.12
CA ARG A 329 7.85 -11.83 3.86
C ARG A 329 6.66 -12.52 3.19
N TYR A 330 5.45 -12.37 3.74
CA TYR A 330 4.29 -13.12 3.25
C TYR A 330 3.56 -12.49 2.06
N LEU A 331 3.63 -11.16 1.94
CA LEU A 331 2.80 -10.41 0.99
C LEU A 331 3.61 -9.50 0.05
N GLY A 332 4.93 -9.43 0.21
CA GLY A 332 5.77 -8.48 -0.51
C GLY A 332 5.62 -7.03 -0.03
N GLN A 333 4.84 -6.78 1.03
CA GLN A 333 4.54 -5.44 1.53
C GLN A 333 5.52 -5.03 2.65
N LYS A 334 6.80 -4.81 2.31
CA LYS A 334 7.82 -4.31 3.23
C LYS A 334 7.80 -2.78 3.27
N TRP A 335 6.71 -2.23 3.76
CA TRP A 335 6.42 -0.81 3.71
C TRP A 335 7.40 0.08 4.49
N SER A 336 8.17 -0.46 5.44
CA SER A 336 9.25 0.26 6.11
C SER A 336 10.33 0.81 5.14
N ASP A 337 10.40 0.26 3.94
CA ASP A 337 11.38 0.67 2.92
C ASP A 337 10.83 1.74 1.96
N TRP A 338 9.55 2.15 2.12
CA TRP A 338 8.85 3.03 1.18
C TRP A 338 8.89 4.51 1.53
N ASN A 339 9.62 4.91 2.57
CA ASN A 339 9.74 6.33 2.97
C ASN A 339 10.05 7.31 1.81
N PRO A 340 10.86 6.94 0.79
CA PRO A 340 11.10 7.84 -0.35
C PRO A 340 9.86 8.09 -1.22
N TRP A 341 8.86 7.20 -1.18
CA TRP A 341 7.75 7.19 -2.14
C TRP A 341 6.35 7.31 -1.52
N ILE A 342 6.22 7.10 -0.22
CA ILE A 342 4.96 7.24 0.52
C ILE A 342 5.05 8.44 1.44
N ASP A 343 4.06 9.33 1.31
CA ASP A 343 3.96 10.56 2.11
C ASP A 343 3.25 10.32 3.45
N ILE A 344 2.27 9.38 3.51
CA ILE A 344 1.51 9.08 4.73
C ILE A 344 1.22 7.57 4.81
N TYR A 345 1.54 6.95 5.94
CA TYR A 345 1.17 5.57 6.23
C TYR A 345 -0.10 5.49 7.05
N MET A 346 -0.96 4.53 6.70
CA MET A 346 -2.19 4.22 7.44
C MET A 346 -2.24 2.73 7.79
N PRO A 347 -1.53 2.30 8.86
CA PRO A 347 -1.46 0.91 9.23
C PRO A 347 -2.82 0.35 9.68
N MET A 348 -3.19 -0.80 9.14
CA MET A 348 -4.38 -1.56 9.50
C MET A 348 -4.15 -2.33 10.82
N SER A 349 -4.07 -1.61 11.94
CA SER A 349 -3.89 -2.20 13.28
C SER A 349 -5.24 -2.66 13.86
N TYR A 350 -5.97 -3.46 13.06
CA TYR A 350 -7.33 -3.91 13.37
C TYR A 350 -7.35 -4.97 14.46
N ARG A 351 -8.42 -5.01 15.23
CA ARG A 351 -8.54 -5.91 16.37
C ARG A 351 -8.44 -7.39 16.00
N SER A 352 -8.99 -7.79 14.85
CA SER A 352 -8.87 -9.16 14.34
C SER A 352 -7.43 -9.60 14.07
N HIS A 353 -6.51 -8.67 13.94
CA HIS A 353 -5.09 -8.96 13.74
C HIS A 353 -4.34 -9.24 15.06
N PHE A 354 -5.01 -9.19 16.21
CA PHE A 354 -4.42 -9.41 17.52
C PHE A 354 -5.19 -10.51 18.27
N LEU A 355 -4.45 -11.27 19.06
CA LEU A 355 -5.04 -12.22 19.99
C LEU A 355 -5.49 -11.52 21.28
N GLY A 356 -6.41 -12.13 22.01
CA GLY A 356 -6.88 -11.65 23.30
C GLY A 356 -8.20 -10.87 23.23
N ASP A 357 -8.57 -10.31 24.36
CA ASP A 357 -9.79 -9.51 24.54
C ASP A 357 -9.61 -8.06 24.09
N PHE A 358 -10.62 -7.24 24.33
CA PHE A 358 -10.58 -5.83 23.93
C PHE A 358 -9.56 -5.01 24.75
N ASP A 359 -9.33 -5.32 26.00
CA ASP A 359 -8.36 -4.61 26.85
C ASP A 359 -6.92 -4.91 26.41
N THR A 360 -6.65 -6.18 26.13
CA THR A 360 -5.40 -6.63 25.52
C THR A 360 -5.15 -5.93 24.16
N TYR A 361 -6.19 -5.83 23.34
CA TYR A 361 -6.08 -5.11 22.06
C TYR A 361 -5.70 -3.65 22.27
N CYS A 362 -6.31 -2.92 23.21
CA CYS A 362 -5.96 -1.52 23.47
C CYS A 362 -4.48 -1.36 23.85
N THR A 363 -3.96 -2.26 24.70
CA THR A 363 -2.54 -2.29 25.06
C THR A 363 -1.66 -2.52 23.82
N HIS A 364 -1.96 -3.55 23.04
CA HIS A 364 -1.24 -3.87 21.83
C HIS A 364 -1.33 -2.75 20.76
N LEU A 365 -2.46 -2.04 20.68
CA LEU A 365 -2.63 -0.93 19.75
C LEU A 365 -1.66 0.21 20.08
N THR A 366 -1.50 0.55 21.36
CA THR A 366 -0.49 1.52 21.80
C THR A 366 0.93 1.08 21.42
N GLU A 367 1.29 -0.16 21.78
CA GLU A 367 2.63 -0.71 21.53
C GLU A 367 2.96 -0.79 20.04
N ILE A 368 2.04 -1.30 19.23
CA ILE A 368 2.28 -1.45 17.80
C ILE A 368 2.35 -0.09 17.09
N THR A 369 1.52 0.88 17.50
CA THR A 369 1.57 2.22 16.93
C THR A 369 2.90 2.89 17.22
N ALA A 370 3.43 2.79 18.44
CA ALA A 370 4.77 3.26 18.79
C ALA A 370 5.85 2.58 17.92
N ARG A 371 5.76 1.26 17.75
CA ARG A 371 6.69 0.52 16.89
C ARG A 371 6.58 0.91 15.41
N GLN A 372 5.39 1.22 14.92
CA GLN A 372 5.17 1.67 13.55
C GLN A 372 5.82 3.02 13.29
N LEU A 373 5.77 3.95 14.24
CA LEU A 373 6.50 5.21 14.17
C LEU A 373 8.02 5.00 14.09
N GLU A 374 8.57 4.04 14.85
CA GLU A 374 9.98 3.67 14.73
C GLU A 374 10.33 3.10 13.33
N TRP A 375 9.47 2.26 12.75
CA TRP A 375 9.69 1.70 11.42
C TRP A 375 9.62 2.74 10.31
N THR A 376 8.85 3.82 10.46
CA THR A 376 8.90 4.98 9.56
C THR A 376 10.05 5.94 9.90
N ARG A 377 10.87 5.63 10.91
CA ARG A 377 11.96 6.47 11.42
C ARG A 377 11.50 7.88 11.82
N HIS A 378 10.22 8.07 12.11
CA HIS A 378 9.60 9.38 12.32
C HIS A 378 9.82 10.37 11.15
N GLU A 379 10.09 9.84 9.95
CA GLU A 379 10.34 10.66 8.74
C GLU A 379 9.06 10.92 7.94
N ARG A 380 8.02 10.12 8.16
CA ARG A 380 6.74 10.19 7.46
C ARG A 380 5.57 10.14 8.43
N PRO A 381 4.54 10.97 8.21
CA PRO A 381 3.30 10.92 8.97
C PRO A 381 2.70 9.51 9.00
N LEU A 382 2.20 9.14 10.17
CA LEU A 382 1.52 7.88 10.40
C LEU A 382 0.17 8.12 11.05
N TYR A 383 -0.90 7.62 10.43
CA TYR A 383 -2.25 7.70 10.97
C TYR A 383 -2.68 6.32 11.45
N ALA A 384 -2.90 6.16 12.75
CA ALA A 384 -3.28 4.88 13.32
C ALA A 384 -4.67 4.45 12.82
N GLY A 385 -4.75 3.30 12.17
CA GLY A 385 -5.98 2.78 11.57
C GLY A 385 -6.82 1.98 12.56
N ILE A 386 -8.08 2.35 12.72
CA ILE A 386 -9.04 1.69 13.61
C ILE A 386 -10.24 1.23 12.79
N TYR A 387 -10.56 -0.07 12.87
CA TYR A 387 -11.72 -0.66 12.20
C TYR A 387 -12.90 -0.79 13.16
N THR A 388 -13.92 0.04 12.99
CA THR A 388 -15.04 0.13 13.94
C THR A 388 -15.86 -1.16 14.03
N SER A 389 -16.15 -1.85 12.91
CA SER A 389 -16.89 -3.10 12.95
C SER A 389 -16.15 -4.20 13.74
N ASP A 390 -14.83 -4.20 13.66
CA ASP A 390 -13.97 -5.19 14.29
C ASP A 390 -13.83 -4.98 15.81
N LEU A 391 -14.02 -3.74 16.27
CA LEU A 391 -14.03 -3.43 17.71
C LEU A 391 -15.16 -4.17 18.46
N TYR A 392 -16.27 -4.44 17.78
CA TYR A 392 -17.50 -4.97 18.36
C TYR A 392 -17.76 -6.42 17.98
N LYS A 393 -16.71 -7.20 17.72
CA LYS A 393 -16.87 -8.61 17.31
C LYS A 393 -17.59 -9.45 18.36
N GLU A 394 -17.44 -9.14 19.65
CA GLU A 394 -18.15 -9.83 20.74
C GLU A 394 -19.62 -9.44 20.80
N GLU A 395 -19.95 -8.21 20.39
CA GLU A 395 -21.32 -7.68 20.39
C GLU A 395 -22.05 -7.92 19.06
N ALA A 396 -21.43 -8.58 18.10
CA ALA A 396 -22.01 -8.79 16.75
C ALA A 396 -23.39 -9.47 16.80
N ALA A 397 -23.60 -10.40 17.72
CA ALA A 397 -24.87 -11.11 17.89
C ALA A 397 -25.97 -10.21 18.51
N SER A 398 -25.61 -9.37 19.48
CA SER A 398 -26.55 -8.47 20.17
C SER A 398 -26.82 -7.17 19.38
N ARG A 399 -25.96 -6.84 18.41
CA ARG A 399 -25.95 -5.57 17.65
C ARG A 399 -25.94 -4.33 18.57
N THR A 400 -25.29 -4.46 19.73
CA THR A 400 -25.12 -3.38 20.70
C THR A 400 -23.72 -2.83 20.55
N TYR A 401 -23.60 -1.52 20.31
CA TYR A 401 -22.31 -0.89 20.01
C TYR A 401 -21.98 0.18 21.08
N PRO A 402 -21.49 -0.21 22.26
CA PRO A 402 -21.18 0.76 23.32
C PRO A 402 -20.09 1.75 22.85
N PRO A 403 -20.36 3.04 22.86
CA PRO A 403 -19.43 4.08 22.37
C PRO A 403 -18.08 4.06 23.05
N SER A 404 -18.01 3.58 24.30
CA SER A 404 -16.79 3.49 25.07
C SER A 404 -15.68 2.68 24.41
N LYS A 405 -16.00 1.65 23.59
CA LYS A 405 -14.97 0.88 22.87
C LYS A 405 -14.29 1.72 21.79
N LEU A 406 -15.03 2.50 21.01
CA LEU A 406 -14.45 3.40 20.02
C LEU A 406 -13.56 4.46 20.69
N ILE A 407 -14.07 5.09 21.75
CA ILE A 407 -13.34 6.10 22.51
C ILE A 407 -12.01 5.53 23.03
N ARG A 408 -12.05 4.38 23.72
CA ARG A 408 -10.87 3.73 24.29
C ARG A 408 -9.86 3.29 23.22
N ALA A 409 -10.30 2.82 22.07
CA ALA A 409 -9.40 2.46 20.97
C ALA A 409 -8.68 3.70 20.41
N ILE A 410 -9.40 4.83 20.27
CA ILE A 410 -8.78 6.09 19.84
C ILE A 410 -7.78 6.60 20.89
N GLU A 411 -8.14 6.58 22.17
CA GLU A 411 -7.25 6.97 23.27
C GLU A 411 -6.00 6.07 23.35
N ALA A 412 -6.14 4.78 23.15
CA ALA A 412 -5.03 3.85 23.11
C ALA A 412 -4.07 4.14 21.93
N ALA A 413 -4.60 4.46 20.76
CA ALA A 413 -3.78 4.89 19.63
C ALA A 413 -3.08 6.22 19.91
N ARG A 414 -3.79 7.22 20.46
CA ARG A 414 -3.25 8.53 20.85
C ARG A 414 -2.12 8.47 21.87
N ALA A 415 -2.13 7.46 22.76
CA ALA A 415 -1.08 7.27 23.74
C ALA A 415 0.32 7.11 23.11
N ALA A 416 0.40 6.56 21.90
CA ALA A 416 1.63 6.45 21.12
C ALA A 416 1.99 7.73 20.34
N LYS A 417 1.12 8.75 20.32
CA LYS A 417 1.29 10.04 19.63
C LYS A 417 1.52 9.91 18.11
N PRO A 418 0.66 9.21 17.37
CA PRO A 418 0.71 9.23 15.92
C PRO A 418 0.36 10.63 15.38
N ASP A 419 0.70 10.92 14.13
CA ASP A 419 0.38 12.19 13.47
C ASP A 419 -1.12 12.33 13.17
N GLY A 420 -1.87 11.22 13.19
CA GLY A 420 -3.30 11.21 12.98
C GLY A 420 -3.97 9.89 13.33
N ILE A 421 -5.29 9.92 13.26
CA ILE A 421 -6.17 8.76 13.40
C ILE A 421 -6.97 8.61 12.13
N VAL A 422 -7.09 7.39 11.63
CA VAL A 422 -7.95 7.07 10.49
C VAL A 422 -8.94 5.97 10.84
N ILE A 423 -10.22 6.23 10.59
CA ILE A 423 -11.30 5.30 10.94
C ILE A 423 -11.77 4.52 9.70
N PHE A 424 -11.77 3.22 9.79
CA PHE A 424 -12.41 2.32 8.84
C PHE A 424 -13.72 1.79 9.43
N SER A 425 -14.91 2.19 8.94
CA SER A 425 -15.19 3.04 7.82
C SER A 425 -16.39 3.97 8.10
N ALA A 426 -16.63 4.92 7.21
CA ALA A 426 -17.82 5.78 7.25
C ALA A 426 -19.13 4.96 7.27
N GLY A 427 -19.20 3.91 6.45
CA GLY A 427 -20.32 2.98 6.42
C GLY A 427 -20.54 2.25 7.76
N SER A 428 -19.44 1.80 8.39
CA SER A 428 -19.53 1.16 9.70
C SER A 428 -19.97 2.12 10.79
N LEU A 429 -19.44 3.35 10.80
CA LEU A 429 -19.87 4.41 11.73
C LEU A 429 -21.39 4.70 11.60
N ARG A 430 -21.90 4.69 10.37
CA ARG A 430 -23.33 4.88 10.09
C ARG A 430 -24.16 3.71 10.60
N SER A 431 -23.82 2.49 10.22
CA SER A 431 -24.57 1.28 10.57
C SER A 431 -24.58 0.99 12.08
N GLN A 432 -23.55 1.42 12.80
CA GLN A 432 -23.39 1.28 14.24
C GLN A 432 -23.85 2.52 15.03
N ASN A 433 -24.30 3.59 14.35
CA ASN A 433 -24.72 4.85 14.95
C ASN A 433 -23.61 5.50 15.82
N LEU A 434 -22.37 5.49 15.35
CA LEU A 434 -21.19 5.97 16.09
C LEU A 434 -20.68 7.35 15.65
N TRP A 435 -21.31 7.99 14.65
CA TRP A 435 -20.92 9.33 14.22
C TRP A 435 -20.96 10.38 15.34
N PRO A 436 -22.00 10.45 16.21
CA PRO A 436 -22.04 11.43 17.30
C PRO A 436 -20.86 11.30 18.27
N GLN A 437 -20.40 10.07 18.54
CA GLN A 437 -19.27 9.79 19.43
C GLN A 437 -17.96 10.21 18.78
N LEU A 438 -17.81 9.93 17.48
CA LEU A 438 -16.62 10.36 16.74
C LEU A 438 -16.54 11.90 16.68
N GLU A 439 -17.67 12.56 16.45
CA GLU A 439 -17.76 14.04 16.48
C GLU A 439 -17.31 14.61 17.84
N ALA A 440 -17.73 13.98 18.92
CA ALA A 440 -17.36 14.41 20.27
C ALA A 440 -15.86 14.29 20.53
N ILE A 441 -15.27 13.11 20.22
CA ILE A 441 -13.86 12.84 20.52
C ILE A 441 -12.88 13.57 19.58
N PHE A 442 -13.28 13.89 18.36
CA PHE A 442 -12.43 14.60 17.40
C PHE A 442 -12.53 16.14 17.51
N LYS A 443 -13.46 16.64 18.31
CA LYS A 443 -13.54 18.08 18.67
C LYS A 443 -12.92 18.40 20.02
N ALA A 444 -12.74 17.39 20.88
CA ALA A 444 -12.09 17.53 22.18
C ALA A 444 -10.57 17.67 22.05
#